data_c8872ea2b4410e92626065c37ec1ec7b
#
_entry.id   c8872ea2b4410e92626065c37ec1ec7b
#
_cell.length_a   1.000
_cell.length_b   1.000
_cell.length_c   1.000
_cell.angle_alpha   90.00
_cell.angle_beta   90.00
_cell.angle_gamma   90.00
#
_symmetry.space_group_name_H-M   'P 1'
#
loop_
_entity.id
_entity.type
_entity.pdbx_description
1 polymer ?
#
loop_
_entity_poly.entity_id
_entity_poly.type
_entity_poly.pdbx_seq_one_letter_code
_entity_poly.pdbx_strand_id
1 'polypeptide(L)'
;GDIVLTTRGTVGNVGFFSTNILFENIRINSGMVVIRPDPTKLVPYFMYLFLRSDLFIEQTKFLRSGSAQPQLPIRDMKRVLMHIPPINEQINIVNILSSLDNRISLLRETNTTLEAIAQTLFKSWFVDFDPVKANAEGRLPEGMDEATAALFPSEFEESALGLIPKGWRVEKF
;
A
#
# COMPACT_ATOMS: atom_id res chain seq x y z
N GLY A 1 -7.81 -11.47 -15.42
CA GLY A 1 -7.73 -10.20 -16.15
C GLY A 1 -9.01 -9.35 -16.08
N ASP A 2 -9.93 -9.63 -15.11
CA ASP A 2 -11.10 -8.79 -14.90
C ASP A 2 -10.70 -7.46 -14.27
N ILE A 3 -11.39 -6.38 -14.65
CA ILE A 3 -11.18 -5.05 -14.10
C ILE A 3 -12.47 -4.63 -13.38
N VAL A 4 -12.36 -4.14 -12.17
CA VAL A 4 -13.50 -3.59 -11.42
C VAL A 4 -13.37 -2.08 -11.35
N LEU A 5 -14.44 -1.39 -11.71
CA LEU A 5 -14.53 0.07 -11.66
C LEU A 5 -15.68 0.49 -10.74
N THR A 6 -15.42 1.41 -9.82
CA THR A 6 -16.49 2.03 -9.02
C THR A 6 -17.25 3.06 -9.85
N THR A 7 -18.56 2.91 -9.89
CA THR A 7 -19.48 3.77 -10.67
C THR A 7 -20.40 4.62 -9.79
N ARG A 8 -20.39 4.44 -8.46
CA ARG A 8 -21.16 5.23 -7.49
C ARG A 8 -20.32 5.58 -6.28
N GLY A 9 -20.59 6.71 -5.67
CA GLY A 9 -19.84 7.23 -4.52
C GLY A 9 -18.47 7.71 -4.98
N THR A 10 -17.40 7.01 -4.63
CA THR A 10 -16.05 7.32 -5.11
C THR A 10 -15.86 6.80 -6.54
N VAL A 11 -16.48 7.51 -7.50
CA VAL A 11 -16.44 7.12 -8.92
C VAL A 11 -15.02 7.17 -9.47
N GLY A 12 -14.61 6.11 -10.16
CA GLY A 12 -13.33 6.06 -10.88
C GLY A 12 -12.22 5.28 -10.18
N ASN A 13 -12.47 4.68 -9.01
CA ASN A 13 -11.50 3.72 -8.45
C ASN A 13 -11.50 2.45 -9.28
N VAL A 14 -10.29 1.98 -9.61
CA VAL A 14 -10.07 0.85 -10.51
C VAL A 14 -9.26 -0.23 -9.80
N GLY A 15 -9.74 -1.46 -9.84
CA GLY A 15 -9.04 -2.64 -9.38
C GLY A 15 -8.77 -3.61 -10.53
N PHE A 16 -7.58 -4.21 -10.57
CA PHE A 16 -7.22 -5.26 -11.53
C PHE A 16 -7.14 -6.61 -10.82
N PHE A 17 -7.83 -7.61 -11.34
CA PHE A 17 -7.84 -8.96 -10.81
C PHE A 17 -6.89 -9.85 -11.63
N SER A 18 -5.72 -10.11 -11.05
CA SER A 18 -4.75 -11.07 -11.59
C SER A 18 -5.02 -12.48 -11.03
N THR A 19 -4.31 -13.47 -11.57
CA THR A 19 -4.39 -14.87 -11.13
C THR A 19 -3.83 -15.10 -9.70
N ASN A 20 -3.14 -14.12 -9.12
CA ASN A 20 -2.48 -14.25 -7.81
C ASN A 20 -3.36 -13.80 -6.63
N ILE A 21 -4.67 -13.69 -6.83
CA ILE A 21 -5.61 -13.31 -5.76
C ILE A 21 -5.94 -14.54 -4.92
N LEU A 22 -5.82 -14.40 -3.60
CA LEU A 22 -6.05 -15.47 -2.62
C LEU A 22 -7.51 -15.95 -2.51
N PHE A 23 -8.45 -15.26 -3.15
CA PHE A 23 -9.88 -15.55 -3.06
C PHE A 23 -10.41 -16.13 -4.37
N GLU A 24 -11.02 -17.32 -4.32
CA GLU A 24 -11.64 -17.97 -5.47
C GLU A 24 -12.90 -17.26 -5.96
N ASN A 25 -13.67 -16.67 -5.05
CA ASN A 25 -14.95 -16.03 -5.35
C ASN A 25 -14.99 -14.60 -4.79
N ILE A 26 -15.01 -13.62 -5.69
CA ILE A 26 -15.12 -12.22 -5.33
C ILE A 26 -16.45 -11.67 -5.85
N ARG A 27 -17.21 -11.02 -4.97
CA ARG A 27 -18.45 -10.34 -5.33
C ARG A 27 -18.26 -8.83 -5.30
N ILE A 28 -18.75 -8.16 -6.31
CA ILE A 28 -18.86 -6.70 -6.34
C ILE A 28 -20.19 -6.25 -5.74
N ASN A 29 -20.26 -5.01 -5.26
CA ASN A 29 -21.51 -4.37 -4.86
C ASN A 29 -22.17 -3.65 -6.03
N SER A 30 -23.40 -3.12 -5.82
CA SER A 30 -24.19 -2.42 -6.86
C SER A 30 -23.59 -1.09 -7.32
N GLY A 31 -22.55 -0.58 -6.65
CA GLY A 31 -21.83 0.63 -7.04
C GLY A 31 -20.60 0.36 -7.91
N MET A 32 -20.41 -0.87 -8.37
CA MET A 32 -19.26 -1.30 -9.16
C MET A 32 -19.72 -2.01 -10.45
N VAL A 33 -18.82 -2.03 -11.43
CA VAL A 33 -18.97 -2.81 -12.66
C VAL A 33 -17.72 -3.64 -12.91
N VAL A 34 -17.89 -4.82 -13.51
CA VAL A 34 -16.80 -5.63 -14.04
C VAL A 34 -16.63 -5.32 -15.51
N ILE A 35 -15.41 -4.98 -15.90
CA ILE A 35 -15.00 -4.77 -17.29
C ILE A 35 -14.11 -5.96 -17.67
N ARG A 36 -14.52 -6.65 -18.74
CA ARG A 36 -13.82 -7.84 -19.23
C ARG A 36 -13.52 -7.63 -20.72
N PRO A 37 -12.34 -7.08 -21.03
CA PRO A 37 -11.95 -6.89 -22.43
C PRO A 37 -11.67 -8.23 -23.13
N ASP A 38 -11.88 -8.25 -24.44
CA ASP A 38 -11.42 -9.36 -25.28
C ASP A 38 -9.88 -9.28 -25.41
N PRO A 39 -9.13 -10.25 -24.86
CA PRO A 39 -7.66 -10.18 -24.81
C PRO A 39 -7.00 -10.27 -26.19
N THR A 40 -7.74 -10.72 -27.22
CA THR A 40 -7.23 -10.75 -28.60
C THR A 40 -7.21 -9.39 -29.27
N LYS A 41 -7.94 -8.42 -28.72
CA LYS A 41 -8.09 -7.04 -29.26
C LYS A 41 -7.52 -5.99 -28.31
N LEU A 42 -7.66 -6.23 -27.03
CA LEU A 42 -7.32 -5.26 -25.99
C LEU A 42 -6.72 -6.00 -24.79
N VAL A 43 -5.43 -5.76 -24.55
CA VAL A 43 -4.72 -6.34 -23.39
C VAL A 43 -5.41 -5.85 -22.10
N PRO A 44 -5.88 -6.75 -21.21
CA PRO A 44 -6.61 -6.34 -20.01
C PRO A 44 -5.87 -5.32 -19.14
N TYR A 45 -4.56 -5.50 -18.95
CA TYR A 45 -3.77 -4.56 -18.16
C TYR A 45 -3.60 -3.20 -18.85
N PHE A 46 -3.59 -3.15 -20.20
CA PHE A 46 -3.60 -1.90 -20.95
C PHE A 46 -4.90 -1.12 -20.71
N MET A 47 -6.05 -1.80 -20.72
CA MET A 47 -7.33 -1.20 -20.35
C MET A 47 -7.33 -0.71 -18.91
N TYR A 48 -6.78 -1.47 -17.97
CA TYR A 48 -6.62 -1.06 -16.58
C TYR A 48 -5.81 0.22 -16.45
N LEU A 49 -4.69 0.34 -17.17
CA LEU A 49 -3.87 1.54 -17.19
C LEU A 49 -4.63 2.75 -17.75
N PHE A 50 -5.38 2.56 -18.84
CA PHE A 50 -6.22 3.60 -19.41
C PHE A 50 -7.27 4.12 -18.41
N LEU A 51 -7.95 3.23 -17.70
CA LEU A 51 -8.98 3.60 -16.72
C LEU A 51 -8.41 4.39 -15.52
N ARG A 52 -7.10 4.32 -15.29
CA ARG A 52 -6.38 5.09 -14.26
C ARG A 52 -5.78 6.40 -14.80
N SER A 53 -5.82 6.61 -16.10
CA SER A 53 -5.21 7.78 -16.73
C SER A 53 -6.06 9.05 -16.55
N ASP A 54 -5.39 10.20 -16.62
CA ASP A 54 -6.05 11.51 -16.62
C ASP A 54 -7.03 11.64 -17.79
N LEU A 55 -6.74 11.01 -18.94
CA LEU A 55 -7.61 11.01 -20.10
C LEU A 55 -8.98 10.39 -19.78
N PHE A 56 -9.02 9.28 -19.08
CA PHE A 56 -10.28 8.66 -18.64
C PHE A 56 -10.98 9.52 -17.56
N ILE A 57 -10.21 10.02 -16.60
CA ILE A 57 -10.73 10.85 -15.51
C ILE A 57 -11.40 12.10 -16.08
N GLU A 58 -10.74 12.82 -16.98
CA GLU A 58 -11.27 14.04 -17.59
C GLU A 58 -12.54 13.77 -18.42
N GLN A 59 -12.55 12.73 -19.26
CA GLN A 59 -13.74 12.37 -20.03
C GLN A 59 -14.93 12.02 -19.13
N THR A 60 -14.67 11.30 -18.03
CA THR A 60 -15.76 10.87 -17.13
C THR A 60 -16.28 11.97 -16.22
N LYS A 61 -15.53 13.05 -15.96
CA LYS A 61 -16.03 14.21 -15.20
C LYS A 61 -17.34 14.76 -15.77
N PHE A 62 -17.42 14.87 -17.08
CA PHE A 62 -18.61 15.39 -17.79
C PHE A 62 -19.73 14.36 -17.98
N LEU A 63 -19.44 13.08 -17.73
CA LEU A 63 -20.40 11.99 -17.87
C LEU A 63 -21.05 11.59 -16.54
N ARG A 64 -20.57 12.15 -15.43
CA ARG A 64 -21.12 11.89 -14.10
C ARG A 64 -22.44 12.62 -13.91
N SER A 65 -23.37 11.97 -13.22
CA SER A 65 -24.67 12.54 -12.82
C SER A 65 -24.81 12.48 -11.29
N GLY A 66 -25.70 13.31 -10.74
CA GLY A 66 -25.97 13.36 -9.29
C GLY A 66 -25.01 14.27 -8.54
N SER A 67 -25.54 15.35 -7.93
CA SER A 67 -24.75 16.33 -7.16
C SER A 67 -24.37 15.82 -5.77
N ALA A 68 -25.29 15.15 -5.08
CA ALA A 68 -25.07 14.64 -3.72
C ALA A 68 -24.33 13.28 -3.71
N GLN A 69 -24.59 12.44 -4.69
CA GLN A 69 -23.92 11.15 -4.86
C GLN A 69 -23.52 10.96 -6.32
N PRO A 70 -22.29 11.26 -6.69
CA PRO A 70 -21.80 11.10 -8.06
C PRO A 70 -22.00 9.68 -8.57
N GLN A 71 -22.49 9.56 -9.79
CA GLN A 71 -22.67 8.29 -10.49
C GLN A 71 -22.15 8.41 -11.91
N LEU A 72 -21.54 7.34 -12.42
CA LEU A 72 -21.15 7.16 -13.80
C LEU A 72 -22.01 6.05 -14.41
N PRO A 73 -23.12 6.38 -15.10
CA PRO A 73 -23.98 5.36 -15.68
C PRO A 73 -23.26 4.53 -16.74
N ILE A 74 -23.51 3.22 -16.77
CA ILE A 74 -22.89 2.31 -17.77
C ILE A 74 -23.19 2.77 -19.20
N ARG A 75 -24.39 3.32 -19.43
CA ARG A 75 -24.77 3.93 -20.71
C ARG A 75 -23.79 5.01 -21.16
N ASP A 76 -23.38 5.87 -20.22
CA ASP A 76 -22.50 7.01 -20.53
C ASP A 76 -21.03 6.60 -20.59
N MET A 77 -20.63 5.53 -19.90
CA MET A 77 -19.29 4.94 -20.05
C MET A 77 -18.98 4.52 -21.50
N LYS A 78 -19.99 4.10 -22.27
CA LYS A 78 -19.84 3.75 -23.70
C LYS A 78 -19.45 4.94 -24.59
N ARG A 79 -19.52 6.15 -24.07
CA ARG A 79 -19.13 7.38 -24.78
C ARG A 79 -17.65 7.75 -24.58
N VAL A 80 -16.98 7.07 -23.66
CA VAL A 80 -15.55 7.28 -23.40
C VAL A 80 -14.76 6.79 -24.61
N LEU A 81 -13.86 7.64 -25.09
CA LEU A 81 -12.99 7.33 -26.22
C LEU A 81 -11.62 6.90 -25.73
N MET A 82 -11.07 5.87 -26.35
CA MET A 82 -9.76 5.31 -26.05
C MET A 82 -8.95 5.11 -27.32
N HIS A 83 -7.70 5.52 -27.32
CA HIS A 83 -6.76 5.15 -28.37
C HIS A 83 -6.26 3.73 -28.15
N ILE A 84 -6.46 2.87 -29.15
CA ILE A 84 -6.09 1.45 -29.07
C ILE A 84 -5.00 1.19 -30.11
N PRO A 85 -3.72 1.13 -29.72
CA PRO A 85 -2.64 0.77 -30.63
C PRO A 85 -2.67 -0.71 -30.99
N PRO A 86 -1.89 -1.16 -31.97
CA PRO A 86 -1.73 -2.58 -32.28
C PRO A 86 -1.36 -3.41 -31.04
N ILE A 87 -1.78 -4.66 -31.00
CA ILE A 87 -1.65 -5.52 -29.81
C ILE A 87 -0.20 -5.62 -29.29
N ASN A 88 0.79 -5.67 -30.19
CA ASN A 88 2.20 -5.72 -29.81
C ASN A 88 2.66 -4.44 -29.09
N GLU A 89 2.16 -3.29 -29.50
CA GLU A 89 2.46 -2.02 -28.84
C GLU A 89 1.81 -1.95 -27.47
N GLN A 90 0.55 -2.43 -27.34
CA GLN A 90 -0.11 -2.55 -26.04
C GLN A 90 0.72 -3.41 -25.08
N ILE A 91 1.23 -4.56 -25.54
CA ILE A 91 2.09 -5.47 -24.75
C ILE A 91 3.37 -4.75 -24.31
N ASN A 92 4.03 -4.05 -25.22
CA ASN A 92 5.25 -3.30 -24.89
C ASN A 92 5.00 -2.22 -23.84
N ILE A 93 3.94 -1.45 -23.98
CA ILE A 93 3.53 -0.44 -23.00
C ILE A 93 3.23 -1.08 -21.64
N VAL A 94 2.49 -2.19 -21.65
CA VAL A 94 2.15 -2.93 -20.42
C VAL A 94 3.42 -3.44 -19.74
N ASN A 95 4.37 -4.01 -20.47
CA ASN A 95 5.61 -4.53 -19.88
C ASN A 95 6.42 -3.44 -19.17
N ILE A 96 6.50 -2.25 -19.76
CA ILE A 96 7.20 -1.12 -19.14
C ILE A 96 6.47 -0.65 -17.89
N LEU A 97 5.18 -0.35 -18.00
CA LEU A 97 4.41 0.25 -16.90
C LEU A 97 4.15 -0.74 -15.75
N SER A 98 3.92 -2.03 -16.06
CA SER A 98 3.77 -3.03 -15.00
C SER A 98 5.07 -3.25 -14.22
N SER A 99 6.23 -3.13 -14.86
CA SER A 99 7.50 -3.21 -14.15
C SER A 99 7.67 -2.08 -13.13
N LEU A 100 7.19 -0.87 -13.46
CA LEU A 100 7.16 0.27 -12.54
C LEU A 100 6.16 0.06 -11.40
N ASP A 101 4.94 -0.39 -11.70
CA ASP A 101 3.93 -0.69 -10.68
C ASP A 101 4.43 -1.79 -9.71
N ASN A 102 5.09 -2.84 -10.22
CA ASN A 102 5.70 -3.87 -9.39
C ASN A 102 6.80 -3.31 -8.47
N ARG A 103 7.64 -2.42 -9.00
CA ARG A 103 8.70 -1.76 -8.21
C ARG A 103 8.11 -0.88 -7.11
N ILE A 104 7.05 -0.13 -7.41
CA ILE A 104 6.33 0.69 -6.42
C ILE A 104 5.76 -0.21 -5.31
N SER A 105 5.14 -1.32 -5.67
CA SER A 105 4.60 -2.27 -4.69
C SER A 105 5.69 -2.84 -3.78
N LEU A 106 6.80 -3.29 -4.36
CA LEU A 106 7.94 -3.82 -3.61
C LEU A 106 8.52 -2.76 -2.64
N LEU A 107 8.66 -1.51 -3.09
CA LEU A 107 9.16 -0.44 -2.23
C LEU A 107 8.20 -0.14 -1.07
N ARG A 108 6.88 -0.19 -1.30
CA ARG A 108 5.88 -0.02 -0.25
C ARG A 108 5.93 -1.14 0.79
N GLU A 109 6.05 -2.40 0.34
CA GLU A 109 6.20 -3.56 1.22
C GLU A 109 7.49 -3.47 2.04
N THR A 110 8.60 -3.05 1.40
CA THR A 110 9.87 -2.81 2.07
C THR A 110 9.74 -1.74 3.15
N ASN A 111 9.10 -0.60 2.85
CA ASN A 111 8.88 0.46 3.83
C ASN A 111 8.05 -0.03 5.02
N THR A 112 6.95 -0.75 4.76
CA THR A 112 6.11 -1.32 5.83
C THR A 112 6.93 -2.26 6.73
N THR A 113 7.78 -3.09 6.14
CA THR A 113 8.67 -4.00 6.89
C THR A 113 9.70 -3.22 7.73
N LEU A 114 10.34 -2.20 7.14
CA LEU A 114 11.30 -1.35 7.86
C LEU A 114 10.66 -0.58 9.01
N GLU A 115 9.45 -0.06 8.82
CA GLU A 115 8.68 0.59 9.89
C GLU A 115 8.36 -0.39 11.03
N ALA A 116 7.94 -1.62 10.71
CA ALA A 116 7.67 -2.65 11.70
C ALA A 116 8.95 -3.03 12.49
N ILE A 117 10.09 -3.15 11.81
CA ILE A 117 11.40 -3.40 12.44
C ILE A 117 11.76 -2.23 13.37
N ALA A 118 11.65 -0.98 12.89
CA ALA A 118 11.97 0.20 13.69
C ALA A 118 11.09 0.30 14.95
N GLN A 119 9.78 0.04 14.81
CA GLN A 119 8.86 0.02 15.96
C GLN A 119 9.19 -1.09 16.96
N THR A 120 9.57 -2.26 16.48
CA THR A 120 9.97 -3.40 17.32
C THR A 120 11.26 -3.07 18.09
N LEU A 121 12.27 -2.51 17.41
CA LEU A 121 13.51 -2.07 18.04
C LEU A 121 13.26 -0.96 19.06
N PHE A 122 12.44 0.04 18.70
CA PHE A 122 12.09 1.11 19.62
C PHE A 122 11.41 0.56 20.89
N LYS A 123 10.44 -0.34 20.70
CA LYS A 123 9.78 -0.99 21.83
C LYS A 123 10.75 -1.76 22.71
N SER A 124 11.59 -2.62 22.14
CA SER A 124 12.58 -3.41 22.86
C SER A 124 13.58 -2.51 23.62
N TRP A 125 14.11 -1.47 22.96
CA TRP A 125 15.19 -0.67 23.54
C TRP A 125 14.71 0.40 24.53
N PHE A 126 13.55 1.04 24.26
CA PHE A 126 13.10 2.25 24.96
C PHE A 126 11.81 2.07 25.76
N VAL A 127 11.13 0.94 25.63
CA VAL A 127 9.91 0.62 26.38
C VAL A 127 10.14 -0.61 27.26
N ASP A 128 10.63 -1.69 26.67
CA ASP A 128 10.89 -2.94 27.39
C ASP A 128 12.28 -2.94 28.08
N PHE A 129 13.19 -2.04 27.68
CA PHE A 129 14.55 -1.88 28.20
C PHE A 129 15.41 -3.13 28.10
N ASP A 130 15.23 -3.94 27.04
CA ASP A 130 15.96 -5.21 26.89
C ASP A 130 17.49 -5.04 26.85
N PRO A 131 18.08 -3.98 26.24
CA PRO A 131 19.53 -3.76 26.33
C PRO A 131 20.01 -3.52 27.77
N VAL A 132 19.25 -2.81 28.58
CA VAL A 132 19.60 -2.55 29.99
C VAL A 132 19.57 -3.85 30.80
N LYS A 133 18.54 -4.69 30.58
CA LYS A 133 18.44 -6.02 31.21
C LYS A 133 19.62 -6.91 30.82
N ALA A 134 19.95 -6.94 29.52
CA ALA A 134 21.09 -7.72 29.04
C ALA A 134 22.42 -7.26 29.66
N ASN A 135 22.66 -5.93 29.72
CA ASN A 135 23.82 -5.37 30.36
C ASN A 135 23.89 -5.71 31.88
N ALA A 136 22.76 -5.66 32.57
CA ALA A 136 22.68 -6.05 33.99
C ALA A 136 23.02 -7.52 34.21
N GLU A 137 22.74 -8.39 33.25
CA GLU A 137 23.08 -9.80 33.24
C GLU A 137 24.49 -10.09 32.74
N GLY A 138 25.25 -9.06 32.32
CA GLY A 138 26.59 -9.20 31.76
C GLY A 138 26.64 -9.87 30.39
N ARG A 139 25.57 -9.85 29.63
CA ARG A 139 25.50 -10.41 28.27
C ARG A 139 25.31 -9.31 27.23
N LEU A 140 25.79 -9.53 26.03
CA LEU A 140 25.53 -8.63 24.91
C LEU A 140 24.07 -8.73 24.48
N PRO A 141 23.34 -7.58 24.30
CA PRO A 141 21.99 -7.58 23.75
C PRO A 141 21.94 -8.19 22.34
N GLU A 142 20.90 -8.97 22.05
CA GLU A 142 20.74 -9.63 20.77
C GLU A 142 20.63 -8.62 19.62
N GLY A 143 21.39 -8.83 18.54
CA GLY A 143 21.39 -7.97 17.36
C GLY A 143 22.05 -6.60 17.55
N MET A 144 22.80 -6.38 18.65
CA MET A 144 23.46 -5.12 18.97
C MET A 144 24.97 -5.31 19.05
N ASP A 145 25.75 -4.37 18.53
CA ASP A 145 27.21 -4.36 18.73
C ASP A 145 27.59 -3.81 20.11
N GLU A 146 28.83 -4.12 20.55
CA GLU A 146 29.35 -3.71 21.87
C GLU A 146 29.32 -2.19 22.06
N ALA A 147 29.64 -1.42 21.01
CA ALA A 147 29.68 0.03 21.08
C ALA A 147 28.31 0.63 21.31
N THR A 148 27.30 0.09 20.65
CA THR A 148 25.89 0.48 20.83
C THR A 148 25.36 0.01 22.18
N ALA A 149 25.68 -1.21 22.61
CA ALA A 149 25.27 -1.74 23.91
C ALA A 149 25.83 -0.90 25.08
N ALA A 150 27.07 -0.39 24.96
CA ALA A 150 27.71 0.46 25.96
C ALA A 150 26.99 1.83 26.16
N LEU A 151 26.10 2.25 25.26
CA LEU A 151 25.29 3.47 25.44
C LEU A 151 24.16 3.28 26.44
N PHE A 152 23.79 2.04 26.77
CA PHE A 152 22.74 1.73 27.73
C PHE A 152 23.32 1.41 29.11
N PRO A 153 22.72 1.91 30.20
CA PRO A 153 23.15 1.56 31.56
C PRO A 153 22.89 0.07 31.84
N SER A 154 23.50 -0.42 32.91
CA SER A 154 23.30 -1.80 33.42
C SER A 154 22.40 -1.84 34.67
N GLU A 155 21.87 -0.71 35.10
CA GLU A 155 21.09 -0.59 36.33
C GLU A 155 19.77 0.13 36.07
N PHE A 156 18.80 -0.12 36.95
CA PHE A 156 17.49 0.55 36.95
C PHE A 156 17.35 1.43 38.20
N GLU A 157 16.49 2.44 38.11
CA GLU A 157 16.07 3.28 39.24
C GLU A 157 14.56 3.46 39.25
N GLU A 158 13.98 3.74 40.41
CA GLU A 158 12.52 3.99 40.56
C GLU A 158 12.14 5.36 40.03
N SER A 159 11.01 5.42 39.35
CA SER A 159 10.40 6.65 38.85
C SER A 159 8.88 6.66 39.02
N ALA A 160 8.23 7.78 38.65
CA ALA A 160 6.77 7.90 38.65
C ALA A 160 6.07 6.94 37.67
N LEU A 161 6.79 6.38 36.69
CA LEU A 161 6.29 5.42 35.70
C LEU A 161 6.76 4.00 35.96
N GLY A 162 7.35 3.72 37.15
CA GLY A 162 7.98 2.46 37.50
C GLY A 162 9.50 2.46 37.29
N LEU A 163 10.09 1.27 37.11
CA LEU A 163 11.53 1.14 36.90
C LEU A 163 11.93 1.68 35.53
N ILE A 164 12.89 2.60 35.53
CA ILE A 164 13.50 3.14 34.31
C ILE A 164 15.02 2.93 34.34
N PRO A 165 15.71 2.99 33.19
CA PRO A 165 17.17 2.90 33.14
C PRO A 165 17.80 4.03 33.98
N LYS A 166 18.82 3.72 34.75
CA LYS A 166 19.54 4.65 35.62
C LYS A 166 20.06 5.86 34.84
N GLY A 167 19.75 7.06 35.32
CA GLY A 167 20.14 8.33 34.69
C GLY A 167 19.14 8.83 33.64
N TRP A 168 18.04 8.11 33.38
CA TRP A 168 16.95 8.61 32.53
C TRP A 168 16.00 9.46 33.37
N ARG A 169 15.22 10.34 32.70
CA ARG A 169 14.29 11.24 33.37
C ARG A 169 12.88 11.10 32.83
N VAL A 170 11.92 11.23 33.71
CA VAL A 170 10.50 11.34 33.34
C VAL A 170 10.12 12.82 33.34
N GLU A 171 9.68 13.35 32.21
CA GLU A 171 9.25 14.74 32.04
C GLU A 171 7.83 14.79 31.46
N LYS A 172 7.15 15.92 31.68
CA LYS A 172 5.84 16.21 31.06
C LYS A 172 6.06 17.01 29.78
N PHE A 173 5.33 16.68 28.72
CA PHE A 173 5.25 17.51 27.52
C PHE A 173 4.43 18.76 27.76
#